data_3296391f5eeae595ab38fd6230017674
#
_entry.id   3296391f5eeae595ab38fd6230017674
#
_cell.length_a   1.000
_cell.length_b   1.000
_cell.length_c   1.000
_cell.angle_alpha   90.00
_cell.angle_beta   90.00
_cell.angle_gamma   90.00
#
_symmetry.space_group_name_H-M   'P 1'
#
loop_
_entity.id
_entity.type
_entity.pdbx_description
1 polymer ?
#
loop_
_entity_poly.entity_id
_entity_poly.type
_entity_poly.pdbx_seq_one_letter_code
_entity_poly.pdbx_strand_id
1 'polypeptide(L)'
;MDDSVYTGNAGQDAALDRGWLLGHFKEPGDPRHSEALEIKWGVHPRGDRRAQWVRGEKRTALQVLVSGRFRVEFPHRSVVLERQGDYVVWGEGVDHSWVAEEESVVLTVRWPSVPGYAVPAAGEA
;
A
#
# COMPACT_ATOMS: atom_id res chain seq x y z
N MET A 1 -2.18 17.09 27.85
CA MET A 1 -1.48 16.62 26.65
C MET A 1 -2.39 15.64 25.91
N ASP A 2 -2.45 15.77 24.63
CA ASP A 2 -3.29 14.90 23.83
C ASP A 2 -2.43 13.80 23.20
N ASP A 3 -2.50 12.60 23.78
CA ASP A 3 -1.75 11.45 23.28
C ASP A 3 -2.42 10.79 22.08
N SER A 4 -3.57 11.29 21.66
CA SER A 4 -4.31 10.75 20.54
C SER A 4 -4.03 11.47 19.22
N VAL A 5 -2.99 12.29 19.19
CA VAL A 5 -2.59 13.00 17.97
C VAL A 5 -1.15 12.62 17.62
N TYR A 6 -0.96 12.19 16.38
CA TYR A 6 0.36 11.92 15.85
C TYR A 6 0.56 12.77 14.60
N THR A 7 1.74 13.37 14.48
CA THR A 7 2.12 14.11 13.29
C THR A 7 3.45 13.59 12.79
N GLY A 8 3.58 13.50 11.46
CA GLY A 8 4.82 13.03 10.87
C GLY A 8 4.88 13.37 9.40
N ASN A 9 5.92 12.91 8.76
CA ASN A 9 6.10 13.02 7.32
C ASN A 9 6.08 11.60 6.74
N ALA A 10 5.21 11.37 5.75
CA ALA A 10 5.02 10.03 5.22
C ALA A 10 6.31 9.43 4.64
N GLY A 11 7.06 10.21 3.89
CA GLY A 11 8.29 9.71 3.29
C GLY A 11 9.35 9.34 4.34
N GLN A 12 9.44 10.11 5.41
CA GLN A 12 10.38 9.83 6.49
C GLN A 12 9.93 8.66 7.35
N ASP A 13 8.66 8.63 7.72
CA ASP A 13 8.12 7.58 8.59
C ASP A 13 8.07 6.24 7.87
N ALA A 14 7.73 6.25 6.59
CA ALA A 14 7.68 5.03 5.79
C ALA A 14 9.04 4.36 5.70
N ALA A 15 10.11 5.14 5.59
CA ALA A 15 11.46 4.59 5.52
C ALA A 15 11.84 3.82 6.79
N LEU A 16 11.22 4.15 7.92
CA LEU A 16 11.51 3.49 9.20
C LEU A 16 10.69 2.21 9.40
N ASP A 17 9.64 2.00 8.61
CA ASP A 17 8.73 0.87 8.82
C ASP A 17 8.25 0.28 7.49
N ARG A 18 9.17 0.10 6.57
CA ARG A 18 8.94 -0.59 5.29
C ARG A 18 7.76 -0.05 4.49
N GLY A 19 7.48 1.23 4.63
CA GLY A 19 6.39 1.91 3.94
C GLY A 19 5.14 2.08 4.79
N TRP A 20 5.02 1.39 5.91
CA TRP A 20 3.79 1.40 6.69
C TRP A 20 3.66 2.65 7.54
N LEU A 21 2.51 3.31 7.42
CA LEU A 21 2.19 4.51 8.22
C LEU A 21 1.21 4.20 9.33
N LEU A 22 0.30 3.27 9.10
CA LEU A 22 -0.83 3.01 9.98
C LEU A 22 -1.31 1.59 9.78
N GLY A 23 -1.76 0.94 10.85
CA GLY A 23 -2.29 -0.42 10.76
C GLY A 23 -2.15 -1.18 12.07
N HIS A 24 -2.48 -2.48 12.02
CA HIS A 24 -2.45 -3.34 13.21
C HIS A 24 -1.03 -3.56 13.75
N PHE A 25 -0.02 -3.32 12.93
CA PHE A 25 1.39 -3.53 13.29
C PHE A 25 2.00 -2.37 14.08
N LYS A 26 1.27 -1.27 14.27
CA LYS A 26 1.69 -0.21 15.18
C LYS A 26 1.34 -0.58 16.62
N GLU A 27 2.02 0.02 17.59
CA GLU A 27 1.79 -0.30 18.99
C GLU A 27 0.36 0.02 19.41
N PRO A 28 -0.31 -0.87 20.15
CA PRO A 28 -1.62 -0.54 20.71
C PRO A 28 -1.53 0.72 21.58
N GLY A 29 -2.51 1.59 21.42
CA GLY A 29 -2.49 2.88 22.10
C GLY A 29 -1.91 4.02 21.29
N ASP A 30 -1.15 3.70 20.24
CA ASP A 30 -0.67 4.69 19.28
C ASP A 30 -1.83 5.08 18.35
N PRO A 31 -2.04 6.36 18.04
CA PRO A 31 -3.10 6.77 17.11
C PRO A 31 -3.00 6.11 15.74
N ARG A 32 -1.81 5.63 15.37
CA ARG A 32 -1.60 4.94 14.09
C ARG A 32 -1.98 3.46 14.14
N HIS A 33 -2.31 2.93 15.32
CA HIS A 33 -2.77 1.56 15.43
C HIS A 33 -4.22 1.45 14.98
N SER A 34 -4.50 0.52 14.06
CA SER A 34 -5.86 0.27 13.60
C SER A 34 -5.97 -1.16 13.09
N GLU A 35 -7.09 -1.79 13.38
CA GLU A 35 -7.48 -3.05 12.76
C GLU A 35 -8.51 -2.82 11.66
N ALA A 36 -9.00 -1.61 11.53
CA ALA A 36 -10.00 -1.28 10.52
C ALA A 36 -9.37 -1.12 9.14
N LEU A 37 -8.17 -0.55 9.09
CA LEU A 37 -7.48 -0.36 7.82
C LEU A 37 -5.97 -0.22 8.04
N GLU A 38 -5.23 -0.31 6.96
CA GLU A 38 -3.79 -0.09 6.98
C GLU A 38 -3.40 0.80 5.80
N ILE A 39 -2.39 1.63 6.00
CA ILE A 39 -1.95 2.61 5.00
C ILE A 39 -0.44 2.46 4.80
N LYS A 40 -0.06 2.39 3.53
CA LYS A 40 1.33 2.27 3.12
C LYS A 40 1.70 3.42 2.17
N TRP A 41 2.85 4.01 2.40
CA TRP A 41 3.45 5.00 1.51
C TRP A 41 4.58 4.30 0.76
N GLY A 42 4.35 4.00 -0.51
CA GLY A 42 5.30 3.26 -1.32
C GLY A 42 6.09 4.19 -2.22
N VAL A 43 7.41 4.10 -2.15
CA VAL A 43 8.31 4.80 -3.07
C VAL A 43 8.96 3.72 -3.93
N HIS A 44 8.74 3.80 -5.24
CA HIS A 44 9.18 2.78 -6.17
C HIS A 44 10.08 3.38 -7.24
N PRO A 45 11.32 2.93 -7.37
CA PRO A 45 12.15 3.36 -8.49
C PRO A 45 11.57 2.84 -9.80
N ARG A 46 11.94 3.48 -10.89
CA ARG A 46 11.53 3.03 -12.22
C ARG A 46 11.93 1.58 -12.43
N GLY A 47 10.98 0.78 -12.93
CA GLY A 47 11.20 -0.63 -13.18
C GLY A 47 10.94 -1.53 -11.99
N ASP A 48 10.72 -0.96 -10.81
CA ASP A 48 10.36 -1.74 -9.65
C ASP A 48 9.05 -2.47 -9.91
N ARG A 49 8.99 -3.73 -9.50
CA ARG A 49 7.84 -4.55 -9.80
C ARG A 49 7.67 -5.62 -8.75
N ARG A 50 6.46 -6.12 -8.64
CA ARG A 50 6.18 -7.23 -7.75
C ARG A 50 6.67 -8.52 -8.43
N ALA A 51 7.47 -9.30 -7.70
CA ALA A 51 8.03 -10.54 -8.25
C ALA A 51 6.96 -11.60 -8.49
N GLN A 52 5.93 -11.63 -7.64
CA GLN A 52 4.88 -12.63 -7.72
C GLN A 52 3.52 -11.97 -7.58
N TRP A 53 2.50 -12.59 -8.17
CA TRP A 53 1.13 -12.14 -8.04
C TRP A 53 0.62 -12.38 -6.61
N VAL A 54 -0.13 -11.42 -6.10
CA VAL A 54 -0.93 -11.61 -4.89
C VAL A 54 -2.18 -12.37 -5.29
N ARG A 55 -2.47 -13.45 -4.59
CA ARG A 55 -3.60 -14.31 -4.94
C ARG A 55 -4.55 -14.44 -3.77
N GLY A 56 -5.86 -14.30 -4.07
CA GLY A 56 -6.93 -14.63 -3.14
C GLY A 56 -6.91 -13.87 -1.83
N GLU A 57 -6.36 -12.68 -1.81
CA GLU A 57 -6.24 -11.91 -0.57
C GLU A 57 -7.61 -11.41 -0.11
N LYS A 58 -7.93 -11.61 1.16
CA LYS A 58 -9.25 -11.28 1.69
C LYS A 58 -9.31 -9.86 2.21
N ARG A 59 -8.89 -8.92 1.38
CA ARG A 59 -8.91 -7.50 1.70
C ARG A 59 -9.36 -6.73 0.47
N THR A 60 -9.98 -5.58 0.72
CA THR A 60 -10.20 -4.60 -0.32
C THR A 60 -9.02 -3.62 -0.27
N ALA A 61 -8.59 -3.17 -1.42
CA ALA A 61 -7.43 -2.29 -1.52
C ALA A 61 -7.73 -1.12 -2.45
N LEU A 62 -7.16 0.02 -2.09
CA LEU A 62 -7.18 1.22 -2.91
C LEU A 62 -5.75 1.69 -3.08
N GLN A 63 -5.37 2.04 -4.30
CA GLN A 63 -4.08 2.68 -4.56
C GLN A 63 -4.31 4.02 -5.25
N VAL A 64 -3.65 5.06 -4.73
CA VAL A 64 -3.72 6.42 -5.27
C VAL A 64 -2.33 6.84 -5.68
N LEU A 65 -2.20 7.34 -6.90
CA LEU A 65 -0.93 7.85 -7.37
C LEU A 65 -0.66 9.25 -6.79
N VAL A 66 0.47 9.39 -6.12
CA VAL A 66 0.96 10.69 -5.67
C VAL A 66 1.82 11.32 -6.75
N SER A 67 2.71 10.52 -7.36
CA SER A 67 3.56 10.98 -8.46
C SER A 67 4.07 9.78 -9.26
N GLY A 68 4.43 10.03 -10.51
CA GLY A 68 5.02 9.03 -11.39
C GLY A 68 4.02 8.37 -12.33
N ARG A 69 4.29 7.12 -12.67
CA ARG A 69 3.44 6.31 -13.54
C ARG A 69 3.51 4.88 -13.07
N PHE A 70 2.36 4.33 -12.69
CA PHE A 70 2.29 3.06 -11.99
C PHE A 70 1.19 2.20 -12.59
N ARG A 71 1.56 0.98 -13.04
CA ARG A 71 0.59 0.07 -13.63
C ARG A 71 0.22 -1.01 -12.62
N VAL A 72 -1.07 -1.17 -12.39
CA VAL A 72 -1.61 -2.26 -11.57
C VAL A 72 -2.19 -3.30 -12.51
N GLU A 73 -1.78 -4.55 -12.34
CA GLU A 73 -2.13 -5.64 -13.25
C GLU A 73 -3.13 -6.57 -12.59
N PHE A 74 -4.17 -6.92 -13.33
CA PHE A 74 -5.19 -7.90 -12.93
C PHE A 74 -5.24 -8.99 -14.01
N PRO A 75 -5.84 -10.16 -13.72
CA PRO A 75 -5.82 -11.25 -14.69
C PRO A 75 -6.36 -10.90 -16.07
N HIS A 76 -7.34 -10.00 -16.15
CA HIS A 76 -8.01 -9.69 -17.42
C HIS A 76 -7.86 -8.25 -17.86
N ARG A 77 -7.13 -7.43 -17.11
CA ARG A 77 -6.89 -6.04 -17.49
C ARG A 77 -5.77 -5.45 -16.67
N SER A 78 -5.23 -4.35 -17.18
CA SER A 78 -4.29 -3.51 -16.43
C SER A 78 -4.87 -2.11 -16.29
N VAL A 79 -4.49 -1.43 -15.24
CA VAL A 79 -4.88 -0.05 -14.99
C VAL A 79 -3.61 0.75 -14.82
N VAL A 80 -3.44 1.81 -15.60
CA VAL A 80 -2.28 2.69 -15.47
C VAL A 80 -2.69 3.96 -14.74
N LEU A 81 -2.03 4.20 -13.62
CA LEU A 81 -2.20 5.44 -12.86
C LEU A 81 -1.10 6.38 -13.37
N GLU A 82 -1.49 7.50 -13.97
CA GLU A 82 -0.51 8.36 -14.64
C GLU A 82 -0.62 9.84 -14.26
N ARG A 83 -1.69 10.27 -13.60
CA ARG A 83 -1.83 11.62 -13.10
C ARG A 83 -1.99 11.60 -11.60
N GLN A 84 -1.48 12.62 -10.93
CA GLN A 84 -1.67 12.74 -9.49
C GLN A 84 -3.16 12.62 -9.16
N GLY A 85 -3.47 11.72 -8.23
CA GLY A 85 -4.84 11.48 -7.81
C GLY A 85 -5.55 10.36 -8.56
N ASP A 86 -4.98 9.83 -9.64
CA ASP A 86 -5.55 8.63 -10.26
C ASP A 86 -5.54 7.51 -9.24
N TYR A 87 -6.62 6.74 -9.19
CA TYR A 87 -6.69 5.64 -8.22
C TYR A 87 -7.44 4.44 -8.79
N VAL A 88 -7.22 3.30 -8.14
CA VAL A 88 -7.89 2.06 -8.46
C VAL A 88 -8.27 1.37 -7.16
N VAL A 89 -9.42 0.70 -7.16
CA VAL A 89 -9.89 -0.09 -6.01
C VAL A 89 -10.19 -1.50 -6.50
N TRP A 90 -9.75 -2.50 -5.75
CA TRP A 90 -10.13 -3.88 -6.04
C TRP A 90 -10.59 -4.58 -4.77
N GLY A 91 -11.58 -5.45 -4.94
CA GLY A 91 -12.22 -6.14 -3.83
C GLY A 91 -11.49 -7.41 -3.41
N GLU A 92 -12.06 -8.09 -2.44
CA GLU A 92 -11.52 -9.34 -1.92
C GLU A 92 -11.37 -10.38 -3.03
N GLY A 93 -10.28 -11.12 -2.95
CA GLY A 93 -10.04 -12.24 -3.84
C GLY A 93 -9.49 -11.90 -5.21
N VAL A 94 -9.36 -10.64 -5.54
CA VAL A 94 -8.85 -10.23 -6.84
C VAL A 94 -7.34 -10.38 -6.88
N ASP A 95 -6.85 -11.25 -7.74
CA ASP A 95 -5.42 -11.44 -7.93
C ASP A 95 -4.84 -10.19 -8.60
N HIS A 96 -3.66 -9.79 -8.19
CA HIS A 96 -3.06 -8.57 -8.72
C HIS A 96 -1.54 -8.58 -8.62
N SER A 97 -0.94 -7.70 -9.41
CA SER A 97 0.48 -7.40 -9.37
C SER A 97 0.66 -5.94 -9.77
N TRP A 98 1.89 -5.47 -9.87
CA TRP A 98 2.13 -4.09 -10.27
C TRP A 98 3.55 -3.91 -10.80
N VAL A 99 3.73 -2.82 -11.54
CA VAL A 99 5.05 -2.38 -11.99
C VAL A 99 5.09 -0.86 -12.05
N ALA A 100 6.17 -0.28 -11.55
CA ALA A 100 6.40 1.16 -11.66
C ALA A 100 7.02 1.44 -13.02
N GLU A 101 6.27 2.06 -13.91
CA GLU A 101 6.76 2.40 -15.24
C GLU A 101 7.70 3.60 -15.22
N GLU A 102 7.57 4.44 -14.21
CA GLU A 102 8.51 5.52 -13.87
C GLU A 102 8.66 5.52 -12.38
N GLU A 103 9.65 6.24 -11.87
CA GLU A 103 9.76 6.42 -10.42
C GLU A 103 8.41 6.94 -9.90
N SER A 104 7.86 6.26 -8.91
CA SER A 104 6.50 6.51 -8.48
C SER A 104 6.38 6.53 -6.96
N VAL A 105 5.45 7.35 -6.49
CA VAL A 105 5.00 7.34 -5.11
C VAL A 105 3.52 6.99 -5.11
N VAL A 106 3.17 5.94 -4.38
CA VAL A 106 1.81 5.39 -4.34
C VAL A 106 1.36 5.26 -2.91
N LEU A 107 0.17 5.77 -2.61
CA LEU A 107 -0.47 5.56 -1.32
C LEU A 107 -1.40 4.35 -1.46
N THR A 108 -1.20 3.35 -0.61
CA THR A 108 -2.05 2.16 -0.59
C THR A 108 -2.83 2.12 0.71
N VAL A 109 -4.13 1.91 0.60
CA VAL A 109 -5.03 1.71 1.75
C VAL A 109 -5.67 0.34 1.58
N ARG A 110 -5.62 -0.47 2.63
CA ARG A 110 -6.24 -1.80 2.60
C ARG A 110 -7.09 -1.99 3.85
N TRP A 111 -8.19 -2.71 3.71
CA TRP A 111 -9.06 -3.01 4.84
C TRP A 111 -9.66 -4.41 4.71
N PRO A 112 -9.75 -5.16 5.85
CA PRO A 112 -9.31 -4.78 7.19
C PRO A 112 -7.79 -4.88 7.36
N SER A 113 -7.26 -4.37 8.47
CA SER A 113 -5.87 -4.56 8.86
C SER A 113 -5.82 -5.55 10.01
N VAL A 114 -5.51 -6.80 9.70
CA VAL A 114 -5.48 -7.87 10.71
C VAL A 114 -4.24 -8.73 10.53
N PRO A 115 -3.72 -9.28 11.63
CA PRO A 115 -2.61 -10.24 11.54
C PRO A 115 -3.04 -11.50 10.79
N GLY A 116 -2.08 -12.20 10.22
CA GLY A 116 -2.32 -13.50 9.61
C GLY A 116 -2.60 -13.47 8.12
N TYR A 117 -2.77 -12.31 7.50
CA TYR A 117 -2.74 -12.26 6.05
C TYR A 117 -1.34 -12.56 5.57
N ALA A 118 -1.25 -13.25 4.45
CA ALA A 118 0.04 -13.57 3.88
C ALA A 118 0.80 -12.26 3.61
N VAL A 119 1.89 -12.10 4.33
CA VAL A 119 2.80 -11.00 4.08
C VAL A 119 3.82 -11.52 3.08
N PRO A 120 3.99 -10.87 1.94
CA PRO A 120 4.99 -11.31 0.97
C PRO A 120 6.36 -11.35 1.62
N ALA A 121 7.21 -12.21 1.09
CA ALA A 121 8.60 -12.24 1.51
C ALA A 121 9.21 -10.85 1.34
N ALA A 122 10.30 -10.61 2.07
CA ALA A 122 10.97 -9.32 2.01
C ALA A 122 11.26 -8.94 0.56
N GLY A 123 10.91 -7.72 0.19
CA GLY A 123 11.12 -7.21 -1.15
C GLY A 123 9.94 -7.39 -2.09
N GLU A 124 8.90 -8.07 -1.67
CA GLU A 124 7.70 -8.29 -2.51
C GLU A 124 6.55 -7.36 -2.18
N ALA A 125 6.72 -6.56 -1.18
CA ALA A 125 5.65 -5.70 -0.71
C ALA A 125 5.28 -4.63 -1.72
#